data_305bdbdb96bb2bbab9892e0a198ad66b
#
_entry.id   305bdbdb96bb2bbab9892e0a198ad66b
#
_cell.length_a   1.000
_cell.length_b   1.000
_cell.length_c   1.000
_cell.angle_alpha   90.00
_cell.angle_beta   90.00
_cell.angle_gamma   90.00
#
_symmetry.space_group_name_H-M   'P 1'
#
loop_
_entity.id
_entity.type
_entity.pdbx_description
1 polymer ?
#
loop_
_entity_poly.entity_id
_entity_poly.type
_entity_poly.pdbx_seq_one_letter_code
_entity_poly.pdbx_strand_id
1 'polypeptide(L)'
;MLPVYIPLQFIDKTSNNFEMPITWQIPTIILLTLIFHKKVVFTAFSIYIILGLFISPVFHQGGSIGYLLTPNFGYLLGIYPLIIIIDNLNIKNKINIGNFLIHGCLAIFAMHLTGIVFNFIQIIYYNQFNLFLYNLGKYSVGKIGYHFLTLFPLLLLIKPIERFKRIK
;
A
#
# COMPACT_ATOMS: atom_id res chain seq x y z
N MET A 1 -3.57 8.84 -6.51
CA MET A 1 -2.84 8.13 -7.59
C MET A 1 -3.86 7.53 -8.53
N LEU A 2 -3.84 7.92 -9.78
CA LEU A 2 -4.72 7.35 -10.79
C LEU A 2 -4.32 5.89 -11.03
N PRO A 3 -5.26 4.95 -11.10
CA PRO A 3 -4.97 3.61 -11.55
C PRO A 3 -4.39 3.69 -12.97
N VAL A 4 -3.29 2.98 -13.20
CA VAL A 4 -2.75 2.87 -14.55
C VAL A 4 -3.64 1.88 -15.30
N TYR A 5 -4.49 2.39 -16.16
CA TYR A 5 -5.25 1.58 -17.11
C TYR A 5 -4.40 1.40 -18.37
N ILE A 6 -4.09 0.18 -18.71
CA ILE A 6 -3.54 -0.15 -20.04
C ILE A 6 -4.74 -0.58 -20.88
N PRO A 7 -5.20 0.21 -21.84
CA PRO A 7 -6.26 -0.21 -22.74
C PRO A 7 -5.70 -1.28 -23.68
N LEU A 8 -6.10 -2.53 -23.46
CA LEU A 8 -5.82 -3.64 -24.38
C LEU A 8 -6.81 -3.59 -25.56
N GLN A 9 -6.85 -2.46 -26.28
CA GLN A 9 -7.74 -2.26 -27.40
C GLN A 9 -7.41 -3.11 -28.64
N PHE A 10 -6.34 -3.90 -28.59
CA PHE A 10 -5.90 -4.69 -29.74
C PHE A 10 -6.40 -6.13 -29.78
N ILE A 11 -7.11 -6.64 -28.77
CA ILE A 11 -7.45 -8.06 -28.71
C ILE A 11 -8.95 -8.36 -28.70
N ASP A 12 -9.84 -7.44 -28.31
CA ASP A 12 -11.29 -7.69 -28.44
C ASP A 12 -12.12 -6.40 -28.34
N LYS A 13 -13.30 -6.41 -29.04
CA LYS A 13 -14.28 -5.30 -29.08
C LYS A 13 -15.08 -5.12 -27.77
N THR A 14 -14.77 -5.86 -26.73
CA THR A 14 -15.27 -5.65 -25.39
C THR A 14 -14.21 -4.90 -24.61
N SER A 15 -14.50 -3.68 -24.18
CA SER A 15 -13.64 -2.82 -23.40
C SER A 15 -13.34 -3.41 -22.01
N ASN A 16 -12.58 -4.50 -21.97
CA ASN A 16 -12.00 -5.02 -20.75
C ASN A 16 -10.81 -4.16 -20.38
N ASN A 17 -11.04 -3.11 -19.61
CA ASN A 17 -9.98 -2.37 -18.98
C ASN A 17 -9.23 -3.31 -18.04
N PHE A 18 -7.99 -3.64 -18.38
CA PHE A 18 -7.13 -4.44 -17.50
C PHE A 18 -6.73 -3.56 -16.31
N GLU A 19 -7.37 -3.80 -15.18
CA GLU A 19 -7.03 -3.12 -13.93
C GLU A 19 -5.74 -3.74 -13.39
N MET A 20 -4.63 -2.98 -13.44
CA MET A 20 -3.37 -3.49 -12.90
C MET A 20 -3.53 -3.77 -11.41
N PRO A 21 -3.20 -4.98 -10.93
CA PRO A 21 -3.33 -5.34 -9.53
C PRO A 21 -2.32 -4.63 -8.62
N ILE A 22 -1.37 -3.89 -9.23
CA ILE A 22 -0.30 -3.16 -8.52
C ILE A 22 -0.68 -1.69 -8.43
N THR A 23 -0.66 -1.14 -7.22
CA THR A 23 -0.73 0.30 -7.00
C THR A 23 0.67 0.85 -6.73
N TRP A 24 1.04 1.97 -7.35
CA TRP A 24 2.31 2.66 -7.09
C TRP A 24 2.42 3.24 -5.68
N GLN A 25 1.33 3.23 -4.93
CA GLN A 25 1.25 3.78 -3.59
C GLN A 25 2.22 3.08 -2.62
N ILE A 26 2.24 1.75 -2.61
CA ILE A 26 3.07 0.96 -1.70
C ILE A 26 4.56 1.17 -1.95
N PRO A 27 5.10 0.96 -3.16
CA PRO A 27 6.52 1.18 -3.41
C PRO A 27 6.93 2.64 -3.19
N THR A 28 6.06 3.61 -3.51
CA THR A 28 6.34 5.03 -3.25
C THR A 28 6.47 5.32 -1.75
N ILE A 29 5.56 4.80 -0.92
CA ILE A 29 5.61 5.01 0.54
C ILE A 29 6.83 4.31 1.16
N ILE A 30 7.17 3.10 0.72
CA ILE A 30 8.40 2.42 1.15
C ILE A 30 9.61 3.30 0.83
N LEU A 31 9.72 3.80 -0.40
CA LEU A 31 10.81 4.66 -0.84
C LEU A 31 10.89 5.94 0.00
N LEU A 32 9.77 6.63 0.17
CA LEU A 32 9.71 7.85 1.00
C LEU A 32 10.14 7.57 2.43
N THR A 33 9.71 6.45 3.01
CA THR A 33 10.08 6.06 4.38
C THR A 33 11.57 5.75 4.50
N LEU A 34 12.20 5.22 3.45
CA LEU A 34 13.66 5.00 3.44
C LEU A 34 14.43 6.33 3.35
N ILE A 35 13.91 7.35 2.69
CA ILE A 35 14.60 8.63 2.46
C ILE A 35 14.34 9.63 3.58
N PHE A 36 13.09 9.75 4.01
CA PHE A 36 12.64 10.75 4.98
C PHE A 36 12.41 10.14 6.36
N HIS A 37 12.42 10.97 7.38
CA HIS A 37 12.07 10.56 8.74
C HIS A 37 10.58 10.18 8.81
N LYS A 38 10.26 9.12 9.56
CA LYS A 38 8.89 8.59 9.66
C LYS A 38 7.81 9.65 9.95
N LYS A 39 8.10 10.63 10.82
CA LYS A 39 7.13 11.69 11.14
C LYS A 39 6.66 12.45 9.90
N VAL A 40 7.58 12.74 8.96
CA VAL A 40 7.26 13.44 7.71
C VAL A 40 6.34 12.57 6.84
N VAL A 41 6.69 11.29 6.69
CA VAL A 41 5.89 10.36 5.88
C VAL A 41 4.51 10.11 6.50
N PHE A 42 4.44 9.97 7.82
CA PHE A 42 3.17 9.86 8.55
C PHE A 42 2.27 11.09 8.33
N THR A 43 2.83 12.30 8.50
CA THR A 43 2.07 13.53 8.31
C THR A 43 1.60 13.66 6.87
N ALA A 44 2.47 13.43 5.89
CA ALA A 44 2.11 13.50 4.47
C ALA A 44 1.03 12.48 4.12
N PHE A 45 1.12 11.26 4.64
CA PHE A 45 0.12 10.23 4.41
C PHE A 45 -1.21 10.54 5.11
N SER A 46 -1.17 11.10 6.33
CA SER A 46 -2.38 11.54 7.03
C SER A 46 -3.08 12.69 6.28
N ILE A 47 -2.33 13.65 5.75
CA ILE A 47 -2.86 14.71 4.90
C ILE A 47 -3.51 14.10 3.64
N TYR A 48 -2.86 13.13 2.99
CA TYR A 48 -3.43 12.42 1.84
C TYR A 48 -4.77 11.77 2.17
N ILE A 49 -4.90 11.11 3.34
CA ILE A 49 -6.18 10.52 3.79
C ILE A 49 -7.24 11.61 4.01
N ILE A 50 -6.90 12.70 4.70
CA ILE A 50 -7.83 13.79 4.97
C ILE A 50 -8.32 14.42 3.67
N LEU A 51 -7.41 14.71 2.74
CA LEU A 51 -7.76 15.23 1.43
C LEU A 51 -8.71 14.29 0.68
N GLY A 52 -8.45 12.98 0.71
CA GLY A 52 -9.27 11.98 0.03
C GLY A 52 -10.66 11.81 0.63
N LEU A 53 -10.81 11.99 1.94
CA LEU A 53 -12.08 11.86 2.62
C LEU A 53 -12.95 13.11 2.51
N PHE A 54 -12.38 14.31 2.51
CA PHE A 54 -13.13 15.55 2.71
C PHE A 54 -13.06 16.53 1.54
N ILE A 55 -12.02 16.49 0.70
CA ILE A 55 -11.76 17.56 -0.26
C ILE A 55 -11.82 17.07 -1.72
N SER A 56 -11.14 15.97 -2.05
CA SER A 56 -10.99 15.54 -3.43
C SER A 56 -10.98 14.02 -3.55
N PRO A 57 -11.61 13.43 -4.59
CA PRO A 57 -11.66 11.98 -4.79
C PRO A 57 -10.31 11.42 -5.25
N VAL A 58 -9.30 11.41 -4.36
CA VAL A 58 -7.94 10.96 -4.67
C VAL A 58 -7.74 9.45 -4.49
N PHE A 59 -8.73 8.74 -3.90
CA PHE A 59 -8.65 7.30 -3.73
C PHE A 59 -9.09 6.55 -4.99
N HIS A 60 -8.61 5.33 -5.15
CA HIS A 60 -9.14 4.42 -6.14
C HIS A 60 -10.65 4.18 -5.84
N GLN A 61 -11.50 4.32 -6.84
CA GLN A 61 -12.96 4.28 -6.73
C GLN A 61 -13.62 5.54 -6.11
N GLY A 62 -12.94 6.65 -6.06
CA GLY A 62 -13.48 7.93 -5.62
C GLY A 62 -12.89 8.43 -4.30
N GLY A 63 -13.62 9.26 -3.62
CA GLY A 63 -13.31 9.83 -2.31
C GLY A 63 -14.61 10.13 -1.60
N SER A 64 -14.58 10.61 -0.45
CA SER A 64 -15.62 11.06 0.46
C SER A 64 -15.64 10.24 1.74
N ILE A 65 -16.40 10.71 2.70
CA ILE A 65 -16.58 10.02 4.00
C ILE A 65 -17.08 8.58 3.80
N GLY A 66 -17.85 8.31 2.75
CA GLY A 66 -18.31 6.96 2.42
C GLY A 66 -17.20 5.95 2.17
N TYR A 67 -15.98 6.41 1.82
CA TYR A 67 -14.84 5.53 1.63
C TYR A 67 -14.42 4.80 2.91
N LEU A 68 -14.71 5.37 4.09
CA LEU A 68 -14.52 4.71 5.40
C LEU A 68 -15.23 3.36 5.52
N LEU A 69 -16.34 3.20 4.79
CA LEU A 69 -17.15 1.99 4.81
C LEU A 69 -16.71 0.96 3.77
N THR A 70 -15.70 1.28 2.96
CA THR A 70 -15.19 0.35 1.96
C THR A 70 -14.12 -0.58 2.54
N PRO A 71 -14.03 -1.84 2.08
CA PRO A 71 -12.97 -2.75 2.47
C PRO A 71 -11.56 -2.20 2.22
N ASN A 72 -11.40 -1.39 1.17
CA ASN A 72 -10.12 -0.79 0.79
C ASN A 72 -9.55 0.14 1.86
N PHE A 73 -10.41 0.78 2.67
CA PHE A 73 -9.96 1.69 3.70
C PHE A 73 -9.09 1.00 4.76
N GLY A 74 -9.41 -0.25 5.11
CA GLY A 74 -8.59 -1.04 6.03
C GLY A 74 -7.16 -1.27 5.53
N TYR A 75 -6.99 -1.52 4.23
CA TYR A 75 -5.66 -1.64 3.62
C TYR A 75 -4.93 -0.30 3.55
N LEU A 76 -5.67 0.79 3.36
CA LEU A 76 -5.12 2.14 3.43
C LEU A 76 -4.60 2.44 4.83
N LEU A 77 -5.34 2.12 5.89
CA LEU A 77 -4.88 2.22 7.28
C LEU A 77 -3.65 1.34 7.55
N GLY A 78 -3.56 0.19 6.89
CA GLY A 78 -2.41 -0.71 6.97
C GLY A 78 -1.08 -0.12 6.50
N ILE A 79 -1.11 1.04 5.84
CA ILE A 79 0.10 1.77 5.45
C ILE A 79 0.82 2.35 6.68
N TYR A 80 0.12 2.66 7.76
CA TYR A 80 0.76 3.14 9.00
C TYR A 80 1.73 2.12 9.63
N PRO A 81 1.31 0.86 9.91
CA PRO A 81 2.25 -0.15 10.38
C PRO A 81 3.35 -0.45 9.35
N LEU A 82 3.08 -0.39 8.05
CA LEU A 82 4.09 -0.53 7.01
C LEU A 82 5.19 0.53 7.18
N ILE A 83 4.84 1.81 7.36
CA ILE A 83 5.80 2.90 7.59
C ILE A 83 6.65 2.62 8.84
N ILE A 84 6.03 2.18 9.94
CA ILE A 84 6.74 1.89 11.20
C ILE A 84 7.79 0.79 11.00
N ILE A 85 7.42 -0.30 10.33
CA ILE A 85 8.30 -1.44 10.11
C ILE A 85 9.48 -1.07 9.20
N ILE A 86 9.22 -0.33 8.13
CA ILE A 86 10.29 0.14 7.22
C ILE A 86 11.21 1.14 7.91
N ASP A 87 10.69 2.04 8.74
CA ASP A 87 11.52 3.02 9.47
C ASP A 87 12.51 2.37 10.44
N ASN A 88 12.26 1.16 10.92
CA ASN A 88 13.21 0.41 11.73
C ASN A 88 14.55 0.15 11.02
N LEU A 89 14.57 0.11 9.68
CA LEU A 89 15.80 0.04 8.89
C LEU A 89 16.63 1.32 9.02
N ASN A 90 15.97 2.46 9.13
CA ASN A 90 16.62 3.77 9.29
C ASN A 90 17.24 3.92 10.67
N ILE A 91 16.49 3.55 11.71
CA ILE A 91 16.91 3.66 13.12
C ILE A 91 18.16 2.80 13.38
N LYS A 92 18.20 1.61 12.80
CA LYS A 92 19.31 0.68 13.00
C LYS A 92 20.50 0.94 12.09
N ASN A 93 20.45 1.94 11.20
CA ASN A 93 21.47 2.23 10.18
C ASN A 93 21.94 0.97 9.40
N LYS A 94 21.06 -0.01 9.24
CA LYS A 94 21.35 -1.31 8.62
C LYS A 94 20.53 -1.52 7.35
N ILE A 95 20.57 -0.54 6.44
CA ILE A 95 19.92 -0.68 5.14
C ILE A 95 20.83 -1.54 4.26
N ASN A 96 20.67 -2.85 4.33
CA ASN A 96 21.25 -3.79 3.39
C ASN A 96 20.11 -4.58 2.69
N ILE A 97 20.44 -5.26 1.61
CA ILE A 97 19.46 -5.99 0.79
C ILE A 97 18.69 -7.02 1.63
N GLY A 98 19.36 -7.80 2.48
CA GLY A 98 18.71 -8.82 3.30
C GLY A 98 17.74 -8.22 4.32
N ASN A 99 18.18 -7.21 5.08
CA ASN A 99 17.33 -6.52 6.05
C ASN A 99 16.15 -5.82 5.35
N PHE A 100 16.38 -5.22 4.18
CA PHE A 100 15.32 -4.58 3.42
C PHE A 100 14.24 -5.59 3.00
N LEU A 101 14.63 -6.74 2.48
CA LEU A 101 13.66 -7.78 2.09
C LEU A 101 12.86 -8.29 3.28
N ILE A 102 13.52 -8.58 4.41
CA ILE A 102 12.83 -9.05 5.63
C ILE A 102 11.83 -8.01 6.13
N HIS A 103 12.26 -6.75 6.30
CA HIS A 103 11.37 -5.69 6.78
C HIS A 103 10.30 -5.33 5.74
N GLY A 104 10.62 -5.37 4.45
CA GLY A 104 9.66 -5.17 3.36
C GLY A 104 8.56 -6.22 3.36
N CYS A 105 8.93 -7.50 3.48
CA CYS A 105 7.95 -8.59 3.58
C CYS A 105 7.08 -8.45 4.84
N LEU A 106 7.68 -8.18 6.00
CA LEU A 106 6.95 -7.96 7.24
C LEU A 106 6.00 -6.75 7.16
N ALA A 107 6.44 -5.68 6.52
CA ALA A 107 5.65 -4.46 6.34
C ALA A 107 4.43 -4.70 5.46
N ILE A 108 4.60 -5.39 4.33
CA ILE A 108 3.49 -5.78 3.44
C ILE A 108 2.54 -6.72 4.17
N PHE A 109 3.06 -7.70 4.91
CA PHE A 109 2.24 -8.61 5.70
C PHE A 109 1.41 -7.87 6.75
N ALA A 110 2.02 -6.95 7.51
CA ALA A 110 1.32 -6.13 8.51
C ALA A 110 0.24 -5.24 7.89
N MET A 111 0.49 -4.68 6.71
CA MET A 111 -0.50 -3.92 5.95
C MET A 111 -1.72 -4.79 5.59
N HIS A 112 -1.49 -5.99 5.05
CA HIS A 112 -2.57 -6.91 4.72
C HIS A 112 -3.32 -7.39 5.94
N LEU A 113 -2.62 -7.69 7.04
CA LEU A 113 -3.24 -8.09 8.30
C LEU A 113 -4.19 -7.01 8.83
N THR A 114 -3.77 -5.74 8.81
CA THR A 114 -4.62 -4.61 9.19
C THR A 114 -5.87 -4.52 8.30
N GLY A 115 -5.73 -4.69 6.98
CA GLY A 115 -6.85 -4.72 6.04
C GLY A 115 -7.83 -5.86 6.32
N ILE A 116 -7.31 -7.06 6.60
CA ILE A 116 -8.14 -8.24 6.93
C ILE A 116 -8.91 -8.02 8.24
N VAL A 117 -8.24 -7.53 9.29
CA VAL A 117 -8.89 -7.24 10.58
C VAL A 117 -9.99 -6.20 10.40
N PHE A 118 -9.75 -5.14 9.65
CA PHE A 118 -10.75 -4.12 9.35
C PHE A 118 -11.97 -4.71 8.61
N ASN A 119 -11.74 -5.51 7.58
CA ASN A 119 -12.80 -6.22 6.87
C ASN A 119 -13.60 -7.15 7.79
N PHE A 120 -12.93 -7.85 8.68
CA PHE A 120 -13.60 -8.73 9.64
C PHE A 120 -14.53 -7.95 10.59
N ILE A 121 -14.08 -6.79 11.08
CA ILE A 121 -14.93 -5.90 11.91
C ILE A 121 -16.16 -5.43 11.13
N GLN A 122 -15.99 -5.04 9.86
CA GLN A 122 -17.12 -4.62 9.01
C GLN A 122 -18.16 -5.72 8.86
N ILE A 123 -17.75 -6.97 8.73
CA ILE A 123 -18.66 -8.09 8.54
C ILE A 123 -19.46 -8.41 9.79
N ILE A 124 -18.84 -8.33 10.95
CA ILE A 124 -19.57 -8.46 12.23
C ILE A 124 -20.67 -7.41 12.29
N TYR A 125 -20.37 -6.19 11.83
CA TYR A 125 -21.35 -5.10 11.84
C TYR A 125 -22.48 -5.29 10.81
N TYR A 126 -22.16 -5.77 9.59
CA TYR A 126 -23.14 -5.93 8.49
C TYR A 126 -23.75 -7.33 8.41
N ASN A 127 -23.28 -8.29 9.21
CA ASN A 127 -23.71 -9.70 9.22
C ASN A 127 -23.66 -10.40 7.85
N GLN A 128 -22.61 -10.13 7.04
CA GLN A 128 -22.44 -10.62 5.67
C GLN A 128 -21.15 -11.41 5.48
N PHE A 129 -21.09 -12.64 6.00
CA PHE A 129 -19.88 -13.46 5.96
C PHE A 129 -19.39 -13.82 4.54
N ASN A 130 -20.28 -14.02 3.60
CA ASN A 130 -19.91 -14.29 2.20
C ASN A 130 -19.11 -13.14 1.58
N LEU A 131 -19.40 -11.89 1.96
CA LEU A 131 -18.68 -10.72 1.50
C LEU A 131 -17.23 -10.69 2.00
N PHE A 132 -16.97 -11.29 3.17
CA PHE A 132 -15.60 -11.40 3.71
C PHE A 132 -14.70 -12.24 2.83
N LEU A 133 -15.11 -13.44 2.51
CA LEU A 133 -14.33 -14.34 1.70
C LEU A 133 -14.03 -13.72 0.32
N TYR A 134 -15.03 -13.06 -0.27
CA TYR A 134 -14.84 -12.34 -1.52
C TYR A 134 -13.81 -11.21 -1.38
N ASN A 135 -13.93 -10.37 -0.35
CA ASN A 135 -13.01 -9.25 -0.11
C ASN A 135 -11.59 -9.74 0.21
N LEU A 136 -11.45 -10.79 0.99
CA LEU A 136 -10.17 -11.43 1.31
C LEU A 136 -9.50 -11.93 0.04
N GLY A 137 -10.23 -12.61 -0.83
CA GLY A 137 -9.74 -13.07 -2.13
C GLY A 137 -9.28 -11.91 -3.01
N LYS A 138 -10.12 -10.87 -3.14
CA LYS A 138 -9.89 -9.74 -4.04
C LYS A 138 -8.76 -8.80 -3.56
N TYR A 139 -8.71 -8.47 -2.26
CA TYR A 139 -7.84 -7.41 -1.75
C TYR A 139 -6.59 -7.92 -1.04
N SER A 140 -6.58 -9.15 -0.54
CA SER A 140 -5.39 -9.75 0.08
C SER A 140 -4.77 -10.84 -0.79
N VAL A 141 -5.43 -11.99 -0.94
CA VAL A 141 -4.85 -13.14 -1.64
C VAL A 141 -4.47 -12.78 -3.08
N GLY A 142 -5.33 -12.08 -3.80
CA GLY A 142 -5.09 -11.66 -5.19
C GLY A 142 -4.02 -10.58 -5.36
N LYS A 143 -3.67 -9.83 -4.31
CA LYS A 143 -2.75 -8.69 -4.42
C LYS A 143 -1.43 -8.85 -3.67
N ILE A 144 -1.37 -9.68 -2.62
CA ILE A 144 -0.19 -9.81 -1.77
C ILE A 144 1.07 -10.22 -2.56
N GLY A 145 0.93 -11.15 -3.51
CA GLY A 145 2.04 -11.58 -4.37
C GLY A 145 2.59 -10.43 -5.21
N TYR A 146 1.71 -9.61 -5.78
CA TYR A 146 2.11 -8.43 -6.55
C TYR A 146 2.79 -7.36 -5.68
N HIS A 147 2.32 -7.17 -4.44
CA HIS A 147 2.96 -6.23 -3.51
C HIS A 147 4.38 -6.70 -3.14
N PHE A 148 4.61 -7.99 -2.96
CA PHE A 148 5.97 -8.52 -2.77
C PHE A 148 6.86 -8.28 -4.01
N LEU A 149 6.32 -8.44 -5.21
CA LEU A 149 7.06 -8.17 -6.44
C LEU A 149 7.51 -6.72 -6.53
N THR A 150 6.79 -5.75 -5.94
CA THR A 150 7.20 -4.34 -5.94
C THR A 150 8.46 -4.07 -5.11
N LEU A 151 8.89 -4.99 -4.24
CA LEU A 151 10.14 -4.85 -3.51
C LEU A 151 11.37 -5.01 -4.41
N PHE A 152 11.30 -5.81 -5.47
CA PHE A 152 12.45 -6.08 -6.34
C PHE A 152 13.00 -4.83 -7.05
N PRO A 153 12.18 -4.00 -7.72
CA PRO A 153 12.71 -2.77 -8.32
C PRO A 153 13.27 -1.80 -7.26
N LEU A 154 12.75 -1.81 -6.02
CA LEU A 154 13.28 -0.98 -4.95
C LEU A 154 14.68 -1.43 -4.49
N LEU A 155 15.05 -2.70 -4.68
CA LEU A 155 16.41 -3.20 -4.37
C LEU A 155 17.50 -2.42 -5.12
N LEU A 156 17.21 -2.00 -6.34
CA LEU A 156 18.16 -1.21 -7.16
C LEU A 156 18.47 0.15 -6.51
N LEU A 157 17.54 0.66 -5.71
CA LEU A 157 17.66 1.96 -5.05
C LEU A 157 18.32 1.89 -3.66
N ILE A 158 18.53 0.70 -3.10
CA ILE A 158 19.11 0.52 -1.76
C ILE A 158 20.50 1.14 -1.66
N LYS A 159 21.40 0.79 -2.59
CA LYS A 159 22.79 1.32 -2.59
C LYS A 159 22.83 2.86 -2.77
N PRO A 160 22.14 3.47 -3.73
CA PRO A 160 22.02 4.93 -3.84
C PRO A 160 21.52 5.59 -2.56
N ILE A 161 20.47 5.05 -1.93
CA ILE A 161 19.87 5.60 -0.69
C ILE A 161 20.89 5.50 0.46
N GLU A 162 21.58 4.38 0.61
CA GLU A 162 22.59 4.21 1.65
C GLU A 162 23.74 5.23 1.49
N ARG A 163 24.19 5.47 0.27
CA ARG A 163 25.21 6.49 -0.02
C ARG A 163 24.70 7.89 0.32
N PHE A 164 23.49 8.23 -0.09
CA PHE A 164 22.88 9.52 0.19
C PHE A 164 22.81 9.82 1.70
N LYS A 165 22.49 8.81 2.52
CA LYS A 165 22.41 8.94 3.97
C LYS A 165 23.76 9.09 4.66
N ARG A 166 24.83 8.54 4.09
CA ARG A 166 26.19 8.70 4.64
C ARG A 166 26.77 10.09 4.42
N ILE A 167 26.21 10.86 3.48
CA ILE A 167 26.67 12.22 3.16
C ILE A 167 25.96 13.28 4.03
N LYS A 168 24.81 12.91 4.64
CA LYS A 168 24.10 13.76 5.61
C LYS A 168 24.54 13.47 7.03
#